data_fc1cb6df9a6de33cb99be26dfe842133
#
_entry.id   fc1cb6df9a6de33cb99be26dfe842133
#
_cell.length_a   1.000
_cell.length_b   1.000
_cell.length_c   1.000
_cell.angle_alpha   90.00
_cell.angle_beta   90.00
_cell.angle_gamma   90.00
#
_symmetry.space_group_name_H-M   'P 1'
#
loop_
_entity.id
_entity.type
_entity.pdbx_description
1 polymer ?
#
loop_
_entity_poly.entity_id
_entity_poly.type
_entity_poly.pdbx_seq_one_letter_code
_entity_poly.pdbx_strand_id
1 'polypeptide(L)'
;TIATNMAGRGTDIKLGQGVKEAGGLAIIGTERHDSRRVDRQLRGRSGRQGDPGSSQFFVSLEDDLMRLFGSERIAKLMDRMGIEEGEVIQHSMITKSIERAQKKVEENNFGIRKRLLEYDDVMNAQREVIYKKRRHALFGERLALDIMNMQYDVCESIVSSYNQERDFDALQLDLIRYLSIEAPIDAKAFLQIKLEDLTQMVFEKANSHYRQKSNLIAEKAFPVIENIFTNQGQTIVDVVVPFSDGTKAMNVIAGLKKAYDSNCKELISALEKSSVLNFIDEAWTEHLREMDDLRQSVQNAVYEQKDP
;
A
#
# COMPACT_ATOMS: atom_id res chain seq x y z
N THR A 1 -1.58 -35.90 -25.09
CA THR A 1 -2.01 -34.96 -24.06
C THR A 1 -1.90 -33.55 -24.64
N ILE A 2 -2.94 -32.73 -24.49
CA ILE A 2 -2.96 -31.31 -24.85
C ILE A 2 -2.80 -30.54 -23.55
N ALA A 3 -1.93 -29.54 -23.53
CA ALA A 3 -1.65 -28.72 -22.35
C ALA A 3 -1.35 -27.28 -22.75
N THR A 4 -1.58 -26.34 -21.85
CA THR A 4 -1.18 -24.94 -21.98
C THR A 4 0.27 -24.73 -21.56
N ASN A 5 0.81 -23.53 -21.79
CA ASN A 5 2.15 -23.12 -21.35
C ASN A 5 2.34 -23.22 -19.82
N MET A 6 1.26 -23.23 -19.03
CA MET A 6 1.30 -23.45 -17.58
C MET A 6 1.87 -24.83 -17.21
N ALA A 7 1.74 -25.84 -18.06
CA ALA A 7 2.37 -27.16 -17.87
C ALA A 7 3.90 -27.11 -17.92
N GLY A 8 4.50 -26.00 -18.32
CA GLY A 8 5.94 -25.78 -18.30
C GLY A 8 6.58 -25.76 -16.90
N ARG A 9 5.79 -25.56 -15.83
CA ARG A 9 6.29 -25.50 -14.45
C ARG A 9 5.29 -26.12 -13.46
N GLY A 10 5.81 -26.74 -12.41
CA GLY A 10 4.98 -27.28 -11.33
C GLY A 10 4.26 -28.60 -11.63
N THR A 11 4.27 -29.07 -12.88
CA THR A 11 3.66 -30.32 -13.28
C THR A 11 4.74 -31.41 -13.45
N ASP A 12 4.56 -32.54 -12.83
CA ASP A 12 5.42 -33.71 -13.05
C ASP A 12 4.88 -34.55 -14.21
N ILE A 13 5.74 -34.80 -15.21
CA ILE A 13 5.39 -35.60 -16.38
C ILE A 13 6.07 -36.98 -16.22
N LYS A 14 5.26 -38.01 -15.96
CA LYS A 14 5.72 -39.40 -15.88
C LYS A 14 5.54 -40.04 -17.22
N LEU A 15 6.63 -40.62 -17.75
CA LEU A 15 6.59 -41.35 -19.00
C LEU A 15 5.99 -42.75 -18.75
N GLY A 16 5.11 -43.16 -19.63
CA GLY A 16 4.57 -44.53 -19.63
C GLY A 16 5.64 -45.56 -20.00
N GLN A 17 5.28 -46.84 -19.81
CA GLN A 17 6.15 -47.95 -20.16
C GLN A 17 6.44 -47.97 -21.67
N GLY A 18 7.71 -48.17 -22.06
CA GLY A 18 8.12 -48.21 -23.46
C GLY A 18 8.31 -46.84 -24.16
N VAL A 19 7.96 -45.75 -23.49
CA VAL A 19 8.08 -44.40 -24.10
C VAL A 19 9.52 -43.96 -24.22
N LYS A 20 10.39 -44.34 -23.28
CA LYS A 20 11.83 -44.02 -23.32
C LYS A 20 12.52 -44.69 -24.48
N GLU A 21 12.21 -45.97 -24.72
CA GLU A 21 12.73 -46.77 -25.79
C GLU A 21 12.24 -46.27 -27.17
N ALA A 22 11.05 -45.71 -27.22
CA ALA A 22 10.46 -45.09 -28.42
C ALA A 22 11.00 -43.68 -28.73
N GLY A 23 11.97 -43.17 -27.95
CA GLY A 23 12.58 -41.84 -28.15
C GLY A 23 12.13 -40.79 -27.18
N GLY A 24 11.39 -41.12 -26.14
CA GLY A 24 11.00 -40.24 -25.04
C GLY A 24 9.83 -39.34 -25.34
N LEU A 25 9.75 -38.21 -24.62
CA LEU A 25 8.67 -37.25 -24.74
C LEU A 25 8.88 -36.33 -25.96
N ALA A 26 7.95 -36.34 -26.93
CA ALA A 26 7.92 -35.37 -27.99
C ALA A 26 7.01 -34.19 -27.61
N ILE A 27 7.54 -32.97 -27.64
CA ILE A 27 6.80 -31.73 -27.40
C ILE A 27 6.59 -31.01 -28.71
N ILE A 28 5.31 -30.78 -29.05
CA ILE A 28 4.88 -30.01 -30.19
C ILE A 28 4.26 -28.71 -29.65
N GLY A 29 4.91 -27.58 -29.93
CA GLY A 29 4.36 -26.24 -29.62
C GLY A 29 3.69 -25.67 -30.87
N THR A 30 2.48 -25.19 -30.71
CA THR A 30 1.69 -24.57 -31.78
C THR A 30 1.75 -23.05 -31.79
N GLU A 31 2.37 -22.48 -30.77
CA GLU A 31 2.54 -21.03 -30.60
C GLU A 31 3.83 -20.73 -29.81
N ARG A 32 4.41 -19.57 -30.04
CA ARG A 32 5.52 -19.04 -29.23
C ARG A 32 5.00 -18.16 -28.11
N HIS A 33 5.54 -18.34 -26.93
CA HIS A 33 5.27 -17.42 -25.82
C HIS A 33 6.03 -16.11 -26.02
N ASP A 34 5.52 -15.01 -25.44
CA ASP A 34 6.19 -13.70 -25.43
C ASP A 34 7.58 -13.74 -24.80
N SER A 35 7.80 -14.65 -23.85
CA SER A 35 9.08 -14.83 -23.19
C SER A 35 9.81 -16.11 -23.65
N ARG A 36 11.03 -15.96 -24.15
CA ARG A 36 11.91 -17.09 -24.53
C ARG A 36 12.15 -18.05 -23.36
N ARG A 37 12.11 -17.54 -22.13
CA ARG A 37 12.29 -18.37 -20.94
C ARG A 37 11.18 -19.41 -20.82
N VAL A 38 9.94 -19.04 -21.09
CA VAL A 38 8.79 -19.94 -21.03
C VAL A 38 8.91 -21.02 -22.12
N ASP A 39 9.24 -20.64 -23.35
CA ASP A 39 9.49 -21.61 -24.43
C ASP A 39 10.60 -22.60 -24.07
N ARG A 40 11.69 -22.14 -23.48
CA ARG A 40 12.78 -23.02 -23.03
C ARG A 40 12.35 -23.94 -21.89
N GLN A 41 11.49 -23.46 -20.97
CA GLN A 41 10.93 -24.31 -19.93
C GLN A 41 10.05 -25.42 -20.50
N LEU A 42 9.22 -25.11 -21.50
CA LEU A 42 8.41 -26.11 -22.19
C LEU A 42 9.30 -27.11 -22.92
N ARG A 43 10.24 -26.66 -23.71
CA ARG A 43 11.20 -27.53 -24.42
C ARG A 43 11.98 -28.41 -23.46
N GLY A 44 12.39 -27.88 -22.31
CA GLY A 44 13.13 -28.63 -21.29
C GLY A 44 12.32 -29.74 -20.61
N ARG A 45 11.03 -29.87 -20.90
CA ARG A 45 10.23 -30.98 -20.44
C ARG A 45 10.51 -32.30 -21.20
N SER A 46 10.99 -32.20 -22.44
CA SER A 46 11.27 -33.39 -23.28
C SER A 46 12.48 -34.21 -22.81
N GLY A 47 13.46 -33.60 -22.18
CA GLY A 47 14.72 -34.26 -21.79
C GLY A 47 14.96 -34.30 -20.27
N ARG A 48 13.94 -34.44 -19.43
CA ARG A 48 14.09 -34.46 -17.97
C ARG A 48 14.87 -35.67 -17.48
N GLN A 49 15.74 -35.45 -16.50
CA GLN A 49 16.53 -36.48 -15.83
C GLN A 49 17.41 -37.30 -16.80
N GLY A 50 17.78 -36.73 -17.96
CA GLY A 50 18.58 -37.44 -18.95
C GLY A 50 17.78 -38.38 -19.86
N ASP A 51 16.46 -38.37 -19.78
CA ASP A 51 15.62 -39.13 -20.70
C ASP A 51 15.73 -38.58 -22.13
N PRO A 52 15.65 -39.43 -23.17
CA PRO A 52 15.55 -38.96 -24.55
C PRO A 52 14.26 -38.15 -24.75
N GLY A 53 14.26 -37.26 -25.73
CA GLY A 53 13.09 -36.49 -26.06
C GLY A 53 13.34 -35.52 -27.19
N SER A 54 12.27 -35.01 -27.79
CA SER A 54 12.33 -34.06 -28.90
C SER A 54 11.38 -32.90 -28.66
N SER A 55 11.65 -31.76 -29.30
CA SER A 55 10.75 -30.62 -29.28
C SER A 55 10.76 -29.88 -30.60
N GLN A 56 9.57 -29.55 -31.10
CA GLN A 56 9.40 -28.80 -32.32
C GLN A 56 8.29 -27.77 -32.15
N PHE A 57 8.47 -26.57 -32.73
CA PHE A 57 7.46 -25.52 -32.76
C PHE A 57 6.96 -25.32 -34.18
N PHE A 58 5.66 -25.30 -34.33
CA PHE A 58 4.93 -24.89 -35.53
C PHE A 58 4.20 -23.59 -35.19
N VAL A 59 4.59 -22.50 -35.82
CA VAL A 59 4.07 -21.16 -35.52
C VAL A 59 3.55 -20.49 -36.78
N SER A 60 2.50 -19.71 -36.65
CA SER A 60 1.99 -18.87 -37.74
C SER A 60 2.68 -17.52 -37.75
N LEU A 61 2.81 -16.95 -38.95
CA LEU A 61 3.22 -15.54 -39.08
C LEU A 61 2.10 -14.56 -38.71
N GLU A 62 0.89 -15.07 -38.54
CA GLU A 62 -0.27 -14.32 -38.06
C GLU A 62 -0.40 -14.31 -36.53
N ASP A 63 0.44 -15.10 -35.81
CA ASP A 63 0.47 -15.08 -34.35
C ASP A 63 0.73 -13.68 -33.82
N ASP A 64 0.14 -13.33 -32.67
CA ASP A 64 0.20 -11.99 -32.09
C ASP A 64 1.63 -11.47 -31.91
N LEU A 65 2.55 -12.34 -31.51
CA LEU A 65 3.97 -12.00 -31.41
C LEU A 65 4.54 -11.49 -32.74
N MET A 66 4.17 -12.11 -33.85
CA MET A 66 4.65 -11.75 -35.18
C MET A 66 3.98 -10.50 -35.72
N ARG A 67 2.66 -10.34 -35.47
CA ARG A 67 1.89 -9.15 -35.84
C ARG A 67 2.44 -7.89 -35.18
N LEU A 68 2.82 -7.93 -33.92
CA LEU A 68 3.32 -6.78 -33.18
C LEU A 68 4.72 -6.30 -33.63
N PHE A 69 5.58 -7.21 -34.11
CA PHE A 69 7.00 -6.86 -34.27
C PHE A 69 7.64 -7.25 -35.61
N GLY A 70 6.92 -7.84 -36.55
CA GLY A 70 7.62 -8.35 -37.72
C GLY A 70 6.84 -8.51 -39.03
N SER A 71 5.52 -8.37 -39.02
CA SER A 71 4.66 -8.81 -40.12
C SER A 71 5.00 -8.19 -41.50
N GLU A 72 5.17 -6.88 -41.59
CA GLU A 72 5.36 -6.21 -42.90
C GLU A 72 6.68 -6.55 -43.62
N ARG A 73 7.78 -6.69 -42.87
CA ARG A 73 9.06 -7.02 -43.44
C ARG A 73 9.13 -8.47 -43.86
N ILE A 74 8.49 -9.35 -43.09
CA ILE A 74 8.43 -10.77 -43.38
C ILE A 74 7.49 -11.02 -44.56
N ALA A 75 6.33 -10.37 -44.60
CA ALA A 75 5.40 -10.44 -45.72
C ALA A 75 6.11 -10.04 -47.05
N LYS A 76 6.79 -8.88 -47.06
CA LYS A 76 7.55 -8.43 -48.24
C LYS A 76 8.68 -9.40 -48.65
N LEU A 77 9.25 -10.13 -47.69
CA LEU A 77 10.26 -11.14 -47.97
C LEU A 77 9.64 -12.39 -48.60
N MET A 78 8.46 -12.80 -48.10
CA MET A 78 7.72 -13.95 -48.64
C MET A 78 7.22 -13.70 -50.06
N ASP A 79 6.70 -12.50 -50.33
CA ASP A 79 6.32 -12.08 -51.67
C ASP A 79 7.48 -12.17 -52.67
N ARG A 80 8.69 -11.78 -52.21
CA ARG A 80 9.89 -11.86 -53.04
C ARG A 80 10.40 -13.29 -53.29
N MET A 81 10.14 -14.20 -52.32
CA MET A 81 10.55 -15.61 -52.44
C MET A 81 9.52 -16.47 -53.18
N GLY A 82 8.38 -15.91 -53.57
CA GLY A 82 7.31 -16.65 -54.28
C GLY A 82 6.73 -17.81 -53.50
N ILE A 83 6.63 -17.69 -52.18
CA ILE A 83 6.11 -18.73 -51.30
C ILE A 83 4.60 -18.66 -51.31
N GLU A 84 3.95 -19.80 -51.57
CA GLU A 84 2.51 -19.91 -51.65
C GLU A 84 1.91 -20.03 -50.22
N GLU A 85 0.67 -19.60 -50.09
CA GLU A 85 -0.08 -19.67 -48.84
C GLU A 85 -0.25 -21.14 -48.41
N GLY A 86 0.09 -21.42 -47.15
CA GLY A 86 0.04 -22.80 -46.58
C GLY A 86 1.37 -23.58 -46.66
N GLU A 87 2.41 -23.01 -47.25
CA GLU A 87 3.71 -23.68 -47.32
C GLU A 87 4.48 -23.57 -46.02
N VAL A 88 5.14 -24.66 -45.59
CA VAL A 88 5.95 -24.71 -44.36
C VAL A 88 7.34 -24.16 -44.60
N ILE A 89 7.64 -23.03 -43.99
CA ILE A 89 8.91 -22.32 -44.17
C ILE A 89 9.89 -22.69 -43.05
N GLN A 90 11.01 -23.31 -43.43
CA GLN A 90 12.12 -23.60 -42.51
C GLN A 90 13.35 -22.77 -42.90
N HIS A 91 13.42 -21.54 -42.38
CA HIS A 91 14.53 -20.63 -42.67
C HIS A 91 15.09 -19.99 -41.40
N SER A 92 16.41 -19.96 -41.26
CA SER A 92 17.09 -19.41 -40.09
C SER A 92 16.79 -17.91 -39.85
N MET A 93 16.50 -17.18 -40.90
CA MET A 93 16.12 -15.76 -40.82
C MET A 93 14.80 -15.56 -40.12
N ILE A 94 13.80 -16.44 -40.32
CA ILE A 94 12.49 -16.40 -39.65
C ILE A 94 12.68 -16.71 -38.18
N THR A 95 13.43 -17.76 -37.82
CA THR A 95 13.74 -18.09 -36.45
C THR A 95 14.42 -16.90 -35.72
N LYS A 96 15.38 -16.23 -36.35
CA LYS A 96 16.01 -15.03 -35.79
C LYS A 96 15.07 -13.85 -35.67
N SER A 97 14.08 -13.74 -36.58
CA SER A 97 13.05 -12.69 -36.49
C SER A 97 12.12 -12.91 -35.30
N ILE A 98 11.69 -14.14 -35.08
CA ILE A 98 10.88 -14.52 -33.90
C ILE A 98 11.65 -14.23 -32.61
N GLU A 99 12.93 -14.61 -32.55
CA GLU A 99 13.76 -14.34 -31.36
C GLU A 99 13.94 -12.84 -31.08
N ARG A 100 14.05 -12.01 -32.12
CA ARG A 100 14.13 -10.55 -31.98
C ARG A 100 12.80 -9.97 -31.51
N ALA A 101 11.66 -10.47 -32.02
CA ALA A 101 10.34 -10.08 -31.58
C ALA A 101 10.16 -10.38 -30.08
N GLN A 102 10.44 -11.61 -29.67
CA GLN A 102 10.40 -12.00 -28.25
C GLN A 102 11.29 -11.11 -27.37
N LYS A 103 12.52 -10.83 -27.82
CA LYS A 103 13.44 -9.96 -27.07
C LYS A 103 12.86 -8.56 -26.89
N LYS A 104 12.24 -8.00 -27.91
CA LYS A 104 11.63 -6.67 -27.85
C LYS A 104 10.43 -6.62 -26.91
N VAL A 105 9.59 -7.68 -26.88
CA VAL A 105 8.50 -7.81 -25.90
C VAL A 105 9.05 -7.93 -24.48
N GLU A 106 10.09 -8.76 -24.29
CA GLU A 106 10.75 -8.91 -22.98
C GLU A 106 11.32 -7.57 -22.50
N GLU A 107 11.96 -6.78 -23.35
CA GLU A 107 12.50 -5.44 -23.02
C GLU A 107 11.40 -4.47 -22.66
N ASN A 108 10.29 -4.43 -23.41
CA ASN A 108 9.14 -3.58 -23.10
C ASN A 108 8.50 -3.97 -21.77
N ASN A 109 8.22 -5.26 -21.56
CA ASN A 109 7.66 -5.77 -20.30
C ASN A 109 8.61 -5.56 -19.11
N PHE A 110 9.92 -5.61 -19.34
CA PHE A 110 10.92 -5.26 -18.32
C PHE A 110 10.83 -3.79 -17.93
N GLY A 111 10.74 -2.88 -18.93
CA GLY A 111 10.58 -1.45 -18.68
C GLY A 111 9.33 -1.13 -17.88
N ILE A 112 8.18 -1.74 -18.23
CA ILE A 112 6.93 -1.58 -17.50
C ILE A 112 7.10 -2.05 -16.04
N ARG A 113 7.66 -3.25 -15.83
CA ARG A 113 7.88 -3.78 -14.48
C ARG A 113 8.84 -2.95 -13.66
N LYS A 114 9.89 -2.40 -14.29
CA LYS A 114 10.85 -1.52 -13.61
C LYS A 114 10.16 -0.26 -13.08
N ARG A 115 9.35 0.41 -13.92
CA ARG A 115 8.58 1.57 -13.47
C ARG A 115 7.62 1.24 -12.33
N LEU A 116 6.93 0.10 -12.40
CA LEU A 116 6.05 -0.34 -11.30
C LEU A 116 6.82 -0.51 -9.99
N LEU A 117 8.02 -1.07 -10.03
CA LEU A 117 8.86 -1.21 -8.84
C LEU A 117 9.30 0.15 -8.28
N GLU A 118 9.66 1.11 -9.14
CA GLU A 118 10.05 2.46 -8.71
C GLU A 118 8.90 3.16 -7.95
N TYR A 119 7.65 3.03 -8.42
CA TYR A 119 6.48 3.50 -7.67
C TYR A 119 6.25 2.73 -6.37
N ASP A 120 6.39 1.40 -6.41
CA ASP A 120 6.20 0.56 -5.24
C ASP A 120 7.24 0.84 -4.15
N ASP A 121 8.47 1.21 -4.50
CA ASP A 121 9.53 1.57 -3.55
C ASP A 121 9.16 2.83 -2.76
N VAL A 122 8.62 3.86 -3.43
CA VAL A 122 8.13 5.08 -2.77
C VAL A 122 6.97 4.75 -1.82
N MET A 123 5.99 3.98 -2.32
CA MET A 123 4.84 3.57 -1.51
C MET A 123 5.24 2.70 -0.31
N ASN A 124 6.23 1.82 -0.48
CA ASN A 124 6.73 0.99 0.61
C ASN A 124 7.45 1.81 1.68
N ALA A 125 8.26 2.79 1.28
CA ALA A 125 8.93 3.69 2.24
C ALA A 125 7.88 4.45 3.09
N GLN A 126 6.84 4.99 2.47
CA GLN A 126 5.74 5.65 3.18
C GLN A 126 4.98 4.67 4.09
N ARG A 127 4.66 3.47 3.59
CA ARG A 127 3.97 2.42 4.33
C ARG A 127 4.74 2.02 5.59
N GLU A 128 6.05 1.83 5.50
CA GLU A 128 6.87 1.47 6.65
C GLU A 128 6.80 2.52 7.76
N VAL A 129 6.84 3.81 7.43
CA VAL A 129 6.72 4.90 8.39
C VAL A 129 5.35 4.88 9.08
N ILE A 130 4.27 4.79 8.30
CA ILE A 130 2.90 4.78 8.84
C ILE A 130 2.63 3.53 9.66
N TYR A 131 3.05 2.36 9.19
CA TYR A 131 2.86 1.10 9.93
C TYR A 131 3.68 1.06 11.22
N LYS A 132 4.85 1.69 11.26
CA LYS A 132 5.61 1.86 12.50
C LYS A 132 4.85 2.72 13.51
N LYS A 133 4.29 3.87 13.09
CA LYS A 133 3.45 4.72 13.93
C LYS A 133 2.19 3.98 14.41
N ARG A 134 1.51 3.29 13.50
CA ARG A 134 0.33 2.47 13.81
C ARG A 134 0.63 1.36 14.81
N ARG A 135 1.77 0.69 14.66
CA ARG A 135 2.24 -0.33 15.61
C ARG A 135 2.48 0.26 17.01
N HIS A 136 3.14 1.41 17.12
CA HIS A 136 3.34 2.09 18.39
C HIS A 136 2.00 2.41 19.07
N ALA A 137 1.04 2.95 18.32
CA ALA A 137 -0.30 3.21 18.84
C ALA A 137 -1.01 1.91 19.26
N LEU A 138 -0.90 0.84 18.47
CA LEU A 138 -1.56 -0.44 18.72
C LEU A 138 -1.07 -1.11 20.02
N PHE A 139 0.23 -1.09 20.25
CA PHE A 139 0.83 -1.69 21.46
C PHE A 139 0.89 -0.73 22.66
N GLY A 140 0.50 0.54 22.48
CA GLY A 140 0.49 1.55 23.53
C GLY A 140 1.87 2.02 23.96
N GLU A 141 2.93 1.61 23.23
CA GLU A 141 4.29 2.05 23.48
C GLU A 141 4.42 3.53 23.13
N ARG A 142 4.77 4.38 24.11
CA ARG A 142 4.98 5.82 23.93
C ARG A 142 3.79 6.63 23.46
N LEU A 143 2.57 6.07 23.45
CA LEU A 143 1.38 6.74 22.92
C LEU A 143 1.14 8.11 23.58
N ALA A 144 1.24 8.20 24.90
CA ALA A 144 1.11 9.47 25.62
C ALA A 144 2.15 10.52 25.20
N LEU A 145 3.39 10.09 24.91
CA LEU A 145 4.45 10.97 24.42
C LEU A 145 4.16 11.43 22.99
N ASP A 146 3.70 10.52 22.14
CA ASP A 146 3.34 10.84 20.75
C ASP A 146 2.17 11.84 20.70
N ILE A 147 1.15 11.68 21.57
CA ILE A 147 0.04 12.62 21.69
C ILE A 147 0.53 14.00 22.19
N MET A 148 1.42 14.02 23.17
CA MET A 148 2.02 15.29 23.64
C MET A 148 2.79 16.00 22.53
N ASN A 149 3.58 15.28 21.74
CA ASN A 149 4.30 15.86 20.61
C ASN A 149 3.33 16.40 19.55
N MET A 150 2.31 15.62 19.17
CA MET A 150 1.27 16.08 18.24
C MET A 150 0.55 17.33 18.74
N GLN A 151 0.26 17.39 20.06
CA GLN A 151 -0.35 18.57 20.67
C GLN A 151 0.56 19.78 20.61
N TYR A 152 1.88 19.59 20.84
CA TYR A 152 2.87 20.65 20.70
C TYR A 152 2.96 21.15 19.26
N ASP A 153 3.05 20.24 18.28
CA ASP A 153 3.10 20.56 16.84
C ASP A 153 1.87 21.37 16.40
N VAL A 154 0.67 21.02 16.90
CA VAL A 154 -0.56 21.78 16.64
C VAL A 154 -0.48 23.20 17.23
N CYS A 155 -0.01 23.33 18.47
CA CYS A 155 0.18 24.61 19.12
C CYS A 155 1.16 25.50 18.34
N GLU A 156 2.30 24.95 17.94
CA GLU A 156 3.30 25.62 17.14
C GLU A 156 2.75 26.07 15.79
N SER A 157 2.02 25.19 15.11
CA SER A 157 1.38 25.51 13.82
C SER A 157 0.40 26.66 13.93
N ILE A 158 -0.51 26.62 14.93
CA ILE A 158 -1.49 27.69 15.15
C ILE A 158 -0.77 29.02 15.45
N VAL A 159 0.15 29.02 16.39
CA VAL A 159 0.87 30.24 16.80
C VAL A 159 1.69 30.82 15.65
N SER A 160 2.36 29.96 14.86
CA SER A 160 3.17 30.38 13.70
C SER A 160 2.34 31.02 12.61
N SER A 161 1.12 30.52 12.36
CA SER A 161 0.23 31.05 11.32
C SER A 161 -0.16 32.51 11.56
N TYR A 162 -0.34 32.92 12.82
CA TYR A 162 -0.80 34.28 13.16
C TYR A 162 0.30 35.23 13.64
N ASN A 163 1.51 34.75 13.85
CA ASN A 163 2.62 35.59 14.29
C ASN A 163 3.05 36.60 13.22
N GLN A 164 2.96 36.26 11.94
CA GLN A 164 3.31 37.17 10.84
C GLN A 164 2.27 38.29 10.63
N GLU A 165 1.00 37.92 10.67
CA GLU A 165 -0.14 38.81 10.47
C GLU A 165 -0.52 39.58 11.75
N ARG A 166 -0.04 39.13 12.92
CA ARG A 166 -0.34 39.65 14.26
C ARG A 166 -1.84 39.79 14.56
N ASP A 167 -2.64 38.89 14.00
CA ASP A 167 -4.07 38.83 14.22
C ASP A 167 -4.40 38.01 15.49
N PHE A 168 -4.64 38.74 16.58
CA PHE A 168 -4.95 38.10 17.87
C PHE A 168 -6.33 37.47 17.89
N ASP A 169 -7.33 38.08 17.24
CA ASP A 169 -8.70 37.54 17.26
C ASP A 169 -8.81 36.23 16.49
N ALA A 170 -8.12 36.14 15.35
CA ALA A 170 -8.03 34.91 14.59
C ALA A 170 -7.26 33.81 15.35
N LEU A 171 -6.14 34.17 16.02
CA LEU A 171 -5.45 33.22 16.91
C LEU A 171 -6.37 32.69 18.00
N GLN A 172 -7.14 33.55 18.66
CA GLN A 172 -8.05 33.14 19.72
C GLN A 172 -9.15 32.21 19.21
N LEU A 173 -9.72 32.49 18.05
CA LEU A 173 -10.73 31.62 17.42
C LEU A 173 -10.18 30.23 17.13
N ASP A 174 -8.97 30.12 16.61
CA ASP A 174 -8.37 28.83 16.31
C ASP A 174 -7.96 28.06 17.57
N LEU A 175 -7.48 28.76 18.62
CA LEU A 175 -7.23 28.11 19.92
C LEU A 175 -8.51 27.53 20.53
N ILE A 176 -9.63 28.23 20.44
CA ILE A 176 -10.94 27.73 20.89
C ILE A 176 -11.38 26.55 20.02
N ARG A 177 -11.25 26.67 18.71
CA ARG A 177 -11.72 25.68 17.72
C ARG A 177 -10.95 24.36 17.81
N TYR A 178 -9.63 24.42 17.88
CA TYR A 178 -8.79 23.22 17.81
C TYR A 178 -8.40 22.67 19.18
N LEU A 179 -8.22 23.53 20.19
CA LEU A 179 -7.72 23.15 21.50
C LEU A 179 -8.73 23.37 22.63
N SER A 180 -9.86 24.01 22.34
CA SER A 180 -10.91 24.36 23.34
C SER A 180 -10.37 25.21 24.50
N ILE A 181 -9.39 26.07 24.24
CA ILE A 181 -8.79 26.97 25.23
C ILE A 181 -8.86 28.42 24.74
N GLU A 182 -8.93 29.35 25.67
CA GLU A 182 -8.68 30.77 25.38
C GLU A 182 -7.18 31.05 25.32
N ALA A 183 -6.79 32.14 24.65
CA ALA A 183 -5.38 32.56 24.64
C ALA A 183 -4.86 32.75 26.08
N PRO A 184 -3.61 32.33 26.39
CA PRO A 184 -3.00 32.50 27.70
C PRO A 184 -2.57 33.94 27.99
N ILE A 185 -2.62 34.82 26.99
CA ILE A 185 -2.15 36.22 27.02
C ILE A 185 -3.22 37.13 26.42
N ASP A 186 -3.08 38.43 26.65
CA ASP A 186 -3.92 39.47 26.03
C ASP A 186 -3.33 39.97 24.70
N ALA A 187 -4.12 40.72 23.95
CA ALA A 187 -3.72 41.27 22.64
C ALA A 187 -2.48 42.17 22.70
N LYS A 188 -2.24 42.86 23.84
CA LYS A 188 -1.06 43.70 23.98
C LYS A 188 0.21 42.93 24.19
N ALA A 189 0.16 41.86 25.03
CA ALA A 189 1.28 40.98 25.26
C ALA A 189 1.62 40.17 24.00
N PHE A 190 0.64 39.80 23.21
CA PHE A 190 0.82 39.07 21.93
C PHE A 190 1.73 39.83 20.94
N LEU A 191 1.67 41.14 20.92
CA LEU A 191 2.48 41.95 20.02
C LEU A 191 3.97 42.00 20.39
N GLN A 192 4.33 41.64 21.62
CA GLN A 192 5.68 41.75 22.16
C GLN A 192 6.35 40.42 22.49
N ILE A 193 5.57 39.32 22.59
CA ILE A 193 6.05 38.00 22.98
C ILE A 193 6.81 37.35 21.83
N LYS A 194 7.80 36.52 22.18
CA LYS A 194 8.49 35.67 21.21
C LYS A 194 7.61 34.48 20.87
N LEU A 195 7.74 34.00 19.63
CA LEU A 195 6.99 32.87 19.11
C LEU A 195 7.13 31.62 20.00
N GLU A 196 8.37 31.27 20.37
CA GLU A 196 8.70 30.10 21.19
C GLU A 196 8.05 30.16 22.58
N ASP A 197 8.11 31.34 23.22
CA ASP A 197 7.53 31.54 24.54
C ASP A 197 5.99 31.43 24.48
N LEU A 198 5.36 31.98 23.46
CA LEU A 198 3.93 31.88 23.25
C LEU A 198 3.50 30.43 22.96
N THR A 199 4.23 29.74 22.10
CA THR A 199 3.96 28.32 21.81
C THR A 199 4.02 27.48 23.08
N GLN A 200 5.03 27.70 23.93
CA GLN A 200 5.16 26.99 25.19
C GLN A 200 3.99 27.29 26.15
N MET A 201 3.57 28.53 26.27
CA MET A 201 2.43 28.93 27.13
C MET A 201 1.11 28.33 26.62
N VAL A 202 0.88 28.35 25.32
CA VAL A 202 -0.31 27.73 24.70
C VAL A 202 -0.32 26.22 24.93
N PHE A 203 0.84 25.57 24.74
CA PHE A 203 0.98 24.12 24.97
C PHE A 203 0.73 23.75 26.45
N GLU A 204 1.30 24.47 27.41
CA GLU A 204 1.08 24.20 28.83
C GLU A 204 -0.40 24.34 29.21
N LYS A 205 -1.07 25.37 28.70
CA LYS A 205 -2.51 25.57 28.93
C LYS A 205 -3.35 24.48 28.28
N ALA A 206 -3.04 24.10 27.03
CA ALA A 206 -3.73 23.05 26.31
C ALA A 206 -3.55 21.67 27.00
N ASN A 207 -2.34 21.33 27.41
CA ASN A 207 -2.04 20.08 28.12
C ASN A 207 -2.72 20.03 29.49
N SER A 208 -2.75 21.16 30.22
CA SER A 208 -3.48 21.27 31.52
C SER A 208 -4.98 21.04 31.28
N HIS A 209 -5.56 21.71 30.31
CA HIS A 209 -6.98 21.55 29.97
C HIS A 209 -7.32 20.11 29.55
N TYR A 210 -6.48 19.49 28.73
CA TYR A 210 -6.64 18.09 28.32
C TYR A 210 -6.63 17.14 29.51
N ARG A 211 -5.68 17.31 30.45
CA ARG A 211 -5.62 16.48 31.66
C ARG A 211 -6.83 16.66 32.55
N GLN A 212 -7.31 17.89 32.74
CA GLN A 212 -8.54 18.18 33.51
C GLN A 212 -9.74 17.49 32.88
N LYS A 213 -9.91 17.59 31.57
CA LYS A 213 -11.00 16.93 30.82
C LYS A 213 -10.93 15.41 30.92
N SER A 214 -9.75 14.83 30.78
CA SER A 214 -9.51 13.39 30.92
C SER A 214 -9.84 12.87 32.33
N ASN A 215 -9.43 13.61 33.37
CA ASN A 215 -9.77 13.27 34.76
C ASN A 215 -11.28 13.34 35.01
N LEU A 216 -11.95 14.38 34.52
CA LEU A 216 -13.40 14.53 34.66
C LEU A 216 -14.16 13.37 33.97
N ILE A 217 -13.70 12.92 32.79
CA ILE A 217 -14.29 11.77 32.11
C ILE A 217 -14.09 10.50 32.96
N ALA A 218 -12.89 10.28 33.46
CA ALA A 218 -12.60 9.13 34.33
C ALA A 218 -13.44 9.12 35.61
N GLU A 219 -13.56 10.25 36.29
CA GLU A 219 -14.39 10.41 37.50
C GLU A 219 -15.89 10.12 37.22
N LYS A 220 -16.41 10.58 36.08
CA LYS A 220 -17.81 10.31 35.69
C LYS A 220 -18.05 8.87 35.27
N ALA A 221 -17.06 8.22 34.66
CA ALA A 221 -17.17 6.83 34.23
C ALA A 221 -17.00 5.82 35.37
N PHE A 222 -16.20 6.17 36.40
CA PHE A 222 -15.83 5.25 37.48
C PHE A 222 -16.99 4.62 38.21
N PRO A 223 -18.06 5.34 38.65
CA PRO A 223 -19.19 4.73 39.37
C PRO A 223 -19.91 3.65 38.54
N VAL A 224 -19.98 3.83 37.24
CA VAL A 224 -20.59 2.85 36.31
C VAL A 224 -19.72 1.61 36.19
N ILE A 225 -18.41 1.80 36.01
CA ILE A 225 -17.44 0.71 35.92
C ILE A 225 -17.37 -0.09 37.23
N GLU A 226 -17.38 0.58 38.38
CA GLU A 226 -17.40 -0.04 39.72
C GLU A 226 -18.66 -0.89 39.91
N ASN A 227 -19.82 -0.38 39.54
CA ASN A 227 -21.09 -1.12 39.64
C ASN A 227 -21.07 -2.39 38.76
N ILE A 228 -20.61 -2.29 37.51
CA ILE A 228 -20.48 -3.43 36.61
C ILE A 228 -19.45 -4.44 37.14
N PHE A 229 -18.31 -3.96 37.63
CA PHE A 229 -17.27 -4.82 38.18
C PHE A 229 -17.75 -5.59 39.42
N THR A 230 -18.43 -4.92 40.33
CA THR A 230 -18.95 -5.52 41.58
C THR A 230 -20.02 -6.55 41.30
N ASN A 231 -20.94 -6.28 40.38
CA ASN A 231 -22.09 -7.16 40.10
C ASN A 231 -21.81 -8.27 39.10
N GLN A 232 -20.94 -8.03 38.11
CA GLN A 232 -20.73 -8.90 36.93
C GLN A 232 -19.27 -9.12 36.58
N GLY A 233 -18.33 -8.69 37.41
CA GLY A 233 -16.88 -8.71 37.09
C GLY A 233 -16.28 -10.12 36.89
N GLN A 234 -16.97 -11.18 37.30
CA GLN A 234 -16.57 -12.56 37.02
C GLN A 234 -16.96 -13.03 35.60
N THR A 235 -17.96 -12.38 35.00
CA THR A 235 -18.54 -12.82 33.71
C THR A 235 -18.14 -11.90 32.57
N ILE A 236 -17.97 -10.60 32.83
CA ILE A 236 -17.62 -9.60 31.81
C ILE A 236 -16.14 -9.31 31.89
N VAL A 237 -15.44 -9.52 30.75
CA VAL A 237 -14.00 -9.26 30.61
C VAL A 237 -13.76 -7.84 30.08
N ASP A 238 -14.52 -7.42 29.08
CA ASP A 238 -14.37 -6.15 28.40
C ASP A 238 -15.68 -5.35 28.44
N VAL A 239 -15.55 -4.04 28.54
CA VAL A 239 -16.66 -3.10 28.45
C VAL A 239 -16.54 -2.25 27.21
N VAL A 240 -17.68 -1.93 26.60
CA VAL A 240 -17.78 -1.01 25.47
C VAL A 240 -18.38 0.30 25.95
N VAL A 241 -17.62 1.36 25.85
CA VAL A 241 -18.04 2.70 26.27
C VAL A 241 -18.19 3.59 25.03
N PRO A 242 -19.39 4.13 24.77
CA PRO A 242 -19.60 5.06 23.68
C PRO A 242 -19.08 6.46 24.05
N PHE A 243 -18.24 7.02 23.18
CA PHE A 243 -17.82 8.42 23.24
C PHE A 243 -18.40 9.17 22.05
N SER A 244 -18.84 10.41 22.28
CA SER A 244 -19.32 11.28 21.20
C SER A 244 -18.86 12.71 21.42
N ASP A 245 -18.53 13.39 20.34
CA ASP A 245 -18.26 14.84 20.29
C ASP A 245 -19.52 15.65 19.90
N GLY A 246 -20.65 14.97 19.75
CA GLY A 246 -21.92 15.56 19.29
C GLY A 246 -22.15 15.42 17.77
N THR A 247 -21.13 15.12 16.98
CA THR A 247 -21.21 14.88 15.53
C THR A 247 -20.81 13.47 15.15
N LYS A 248 -19.74 12.96 15.76
CA LYS A 248 -19.25 11.59 15.57
C LYS A 248 -19.36 10.80 16.87
N ALA A 249 -19.57 9.51 16.74
CA ALA A 249 -19.59 8.59 17.89
C ALA A 249 -18.56 7.47 17.65
N MET A 250 -17.84 7.10 18.71
CA MET A 250 -16.86 6.03 18.70
C MET A 250 -17.12 5.09 19.88
N ASN A 251 -17.11 3.79 19.64
CA ASN A 251 -17.17 2.77 20.67
C ASN A 251 -15.76 2.36 21.09
N VAL A 252 -15.41 2.61 22.33
CA VAL A 252 -14.10 2.27 22.90
C VAL A 252 -14.24 1.01 23.74
N ILE A 253 -13.37 0.04 23.47
CA ILE A 253 -13.31 -1.23 24.22
C ILE A 253 -12.18 -1.13 25.24
N ALA A 254 -12.51 -1.37 26.51
CA ALA A 254 -11.54 -1.41 27.59
C ALA A 254 -11.75 -2.64 28.47
N GLY A 255 -10.66 -3.23 28.97
CA GLY A 255 -10.74 -4.33 29.93
C GLY A 255 -11.36 -3.87 31.25
N LEU A 256 -12.46 -4.49 31.67
CA LEU A 256 -13.24 -4.09 32.85
C LEU A 256 -12.37 -4.04 34.12
N LYS A 257 -11.57 -5.09 34.37
CA LYS A 257 -10.68 -5.16 35.52
C LYS A 257 -9.63 -4.06 35.51
N LYS A 258 -8.98 -3.82 34.35
CA LYS A 258 -7.98 -2.76 34.22
C LYS A 258 -8.59 -1.37 34.40
N ALA A 259 -9.78 -1.14 33.85
CA ALA A 259 -10.49 0.12 34.01
C ALA A 259 -10.85 0.37 35.49
N TYR A 260 -11.29 -0.64 36.25
CA TYR A 260 -11.55 -0.54 37.66
C TYR A 260 -10.27 -0.28 38.47
N ASP A 261 -9.21 -1.11 38.28
CA ASP A 261 -7.97 -1.02 39.05
C ASP A 261 -7.22 0.32 38.81
N SER A 262 -7.40 0.94 37.63
CA SER A 262 -6.77 2.21 37.27
C SER A 262 -7.62 3.46 37.54
N ASN A 263 -8.79 3.32 38.21
CA ASN A 263 -9.77 4.41 38.33
C ASN A 263 -10.13 5.03 36.96
N CYS A 264 -10.43 4.21 35.98
CA CYS A 264 -10.78 4.58 34.61
C CYS A 264 -9.68 5.28 33.78
N LYS A 265 -8.42 5.32 34.25
CA LYS A 265 -7.29 5.84 33.43
C LYS A 265 -7.05 4.95 32.21
N GLU A 266 -7.23 3.64 32.34
CA GLU A 266 -7.17 2.71 31.21
C GLU A 266 -8.21 3.03 30.12
N LEU A 267 -9.40 3.49 30.52
CA LEU A 267 -10.44 3.92 29.57
C LEU A 267 -9.99 5.13 28.74
N ILE A 268 -9.31 6.09 29.36
CA ILE A 268 -8.75 7.24 28.66
C ILE A 268 -7.66 6.79 27.68
N SER A 269 -6.76 5.91 28.13
CA SER A 269 -5.71 5.36 27.26
C SER A 269 -6.30 4.55 26.10
N ALA A 270 -7.38 3.80 26.32
CA ALA A 270 -8.11 3.10 25.26
C ALA A 270 -8.77 4.07 24.27
N LEU A 271 -9.32 5.20 24.74
CA LEU A 271 -9.88 6.25 23.90
C LEU A 271 -8.77 6.90 23.05
N GLU A 272 -7.66 7.28 23.65
CA GLU A 272 -6.49 7.83 22.94
C GLU A 272 -6.01 6.89 21.84
N LYS A 273 -5.84 5.61 22.18
CA LYS A 273 -5.43 4.56 21.24
C LYS A 273 -6.42 4.41 20.08
N SER A 274 -7.70 4.31 20.38
CA SER A 274 -8.75 4.13 19.38
C SER A 274 -8.83 5.35 18.45
N SER A 275 -8.72 6.55 19.00
CA SER A 275 -8.73 7.79 18.21
C SER A 275 -7.53 7.88 17.29
N VAL A 276 -6.32 7.64 17.79
CA VAL A 276 -5.07 7.69 16.97
C VAL A 276 -5.11 6.64 15.86
N LEU A 277 -5.55 5.41 16.17
CA LEU A 277 -5.66 4.36 15.16
C LEU A 277 -6.68 4.71 14.07
N ASN A 278 -7.85 5.24 14.46
CA ASN A 278 -8.89 5.64 13.52
C ASN A 278 -8.39 6.74 12.57
N PHE A 279 -7.76 7.78 13.10
CA PHE A 279 -7.21 8.86 12.26
C PHE A 279 -6.09 8.40 11.35
N ILE A 280 -5.20 7.52 11.83
CA ILE A 280 -4.16 6.93 10.97
C ILE A 280 -4.80 6.14 9.82
N ASP A 281 -5.79 5.30 10.12
CA ASP A 281 -6.42 4.43 9.14
C ASP A 281 -7.26 5.23 8.12
N GLU A 282 -8.00 6.27 8.55
CA GLU A 282 -8.73 7.18 7.66
C GLU A 282 -7.77 7.96 6.74
N ALA A 283 -6.77 8.64 7.32
CA ALA A 283 -5.82 9.43 6.56
C ALA A 283 -4.97 8.58 5.60
N TRP A 284 -4.57 7.37 6.01
CA TRP A 284 -3.84 6.45 5.15
C TRP A 284 -4.69 5.95 3.99
N THR A 285 -5.96 5.65 4.23
CA THR A 285 -6.89 5.23 3.17
C THR A 285 -7.09 6.32 2.12
N GLU A 286 -7.22 7.58 2.56
CA GLU A 286 -7.36 8.72 1.64
C GLU A 286 -6.05 8.95 0.87
N HIS A 287 -4.91 8.92 1.56
CA HIS A 287 -3.60 9.03 0.91
C HIS A 287 -3.38 7.96 -0.17
N LEU A 288 -3.81 6.72 0.07
CA LEU A 288 -3.71 5.65 -0.93
C LEU A 288 -4.55 5.96 -2.18
N ARG A 289 -5.74 6.56 -2.02
CA ARG A 289 -6.57 7.00 -3.16
C ARG A 289 -5.90 8.12 -3.94
N GLU A 290 -5.39 9.14 -3.25
CA GLU A 290 -4.67 10.25 -3.88
C GLU A 290 -3.43 9.76 -4.64
N MET A 291 -2.72 8.78 -4.11
CA MET A 291 -1.56 8.17 -4.78
C MET A 291 -1.96 7.35 -6.02
N ASP A 292 -3.10 6.67 -5.99
CA ASP A 292 -3.62 5.98 -7.17
C ASP A 292 -4.05 6.98 -8.26
N ASP A 293 -4.69 8.08 -7.91
CA ASP A 293 -5.06 9.16 -8.83
C ASP A 293 -3.82 9.84 -9.42
N LEU A 294 -2.80 10.10 -8.58
CA LEU A 294 -1.52 10.62 -9.04
C LEU A 294 -0.86 9.68 -10.05
N ARG A 295 -0.84 8.37 -9.75
CA ARG A 295 -0.28 7.35 -10.64
C ARG A 295 -0.99 7.34 -12.01
N GLN A 296 -2.31 7.49 -12.03
CA GLN A 296 -3.07 7.57 -13.28
C GLN A 296 -2.74 8.86 -14.05
N SER A 297 -2.64 9.98 -13.37
CA SER A 297 -2.31 11.28 -13.99
C SER A 297 -0.92 11.29 -14.59
N VAL A 298 0.06 10.69 -13.90
CA VAL A 298 1.45 10.57 -14.41
C VAL A 298 1.52 9.69 -15.66
N GLN A 299 0.70 8.64 -15.75
CA GLN A 299 0.62 7.84 -16.99
C GLN A 299 0.18 8.68 -18.20
N ASN A 300 -0.68 9.68 -17.99
CA ASN A 300 -1.12 10.58 -19.05
C ASN A 300 -0.03 11.57 -19.46
N ALA A 301 0.89 11.94 -18.57
CA ALA A 301 2.02 12.83 -18.87
C ALA A 301 2.98 12.22 -19.92
N VAL A 302 3.04 10.90 -20.03
CA VAL A 302 3.83 10.20 -21.06
C VAL A 302 3.33 10.54 -22.46
N TYR A 303 2.02 10.80 -22.64
CA TYR A 303 1.47 11.22 -23.94
C TYR A 303 1.88 12.65 -24.32
N GLU A 304 2.24 13.48 -23.36
CA GLU A 304 2.74 14.83 -23.58
C GLU A 304 4.25 14.91 -23.79
N GLN A 305 4.93 13.76 -23.91
CA GLN A 305 6.40 13.64 -24.05
C GLN A 305 7.18 14.30 -22.90
N LYS A 306 6.56 14.47 -21.75
CA LYS A 306 7.24 14.89 -20.52
C LYS A 306 7.74 13.65 -19.79
N ASP A 307 8.93 13.77 -19.22
CA ASP A 307 9.50 12.71 -18.37
C ASP A 307 8.62 12.62 -17.10
N PRO A 308 8.06 11.45 -16.79
CA PRO A 308 7.13 11.30 -15.65
C PRO A 308 7.85 11.39 -14.30
#